data_bc5848994d8cdd880ff8f42d3c166d65
#
_entry.id   bc5848994d8cdd880ff8f42d3c166d65
#
_cell.length_a   1.000
_cell.length_b   1.000
_cell.length_c   1.000
_cell.angle_alpha   90.00
_cell.angle_beta   90.00
_cell.angle_gamma   90.00
#
_symmetry.space_group_name_H-M   'P 1'
#
loop_
_entity.id
_entity.type
_entity.pdbx_description
1 polymer ?
#
loop_
_entity_poly.entity_id
_entity_poly.type
_entity_poly.pdbx_seq_one_letter_code
_entity_poly.pdbx_strand_id
1 'polypeptide(L)'
;NALSEEDKAIVSTYQVLLDAEAAYAVLLDKAAAEAVDNLIEAIGEVEYTTESKARIDAARTAYDALTEAQKGYVAKYDTLAAAENTYAVLADKAAAKAVEDMIAAIPNENELTLDDEAGITAARAAYGALTEAQKGSVPNEAKLSAAEARLAELKALAEKEEADRKAAQSVTDLINALPN
;
A
#
# COMPACT_ATOMS: atom_id res chain seq x y z
N ASN A 1 -42.85 -52.75 20.62
CA ASN A 1 -42.56 -53.70 19.56
C ASN A 1 -41.07 -53.66 19.25
N ALA A 2 -40.40 -54.82 19.43
CA ALA A 2 -39.02 -54.93 18.97
C ALA A 2 -38.99 -54.97 17.43
N LEU A 3 -38.02 -54.28 16.80
CA LEU A 3 -37.80 -54.41 15.38
C LEU A 3 -37.48 -55.79 14.95
N SER A 4 -37.97 -56.27 13.79
CA SER A 4 -37.57 -57.53 13.19
C SER A 4 -36.08 -57.56 12.88
N GLU A 5 -35.49 -58.74 12.70
CA GLU A 5 -34.06 -58.84 12.32
C GLU A 5 -33.82 -58.27 10.93
N GLU A 6 -34.82 -58.27 10.03
CA GLU A 6 -34.77 -57.60 8.73
C GLU A 6 -34.77 -56.08 8.89
N ASP A 7 -35.63 -55.51 9.75
CA ASP A 7 -35.62 -54.06 10.04
C ASP A 7 -34.30 -53.60 10.67
N LYS A 8 -33.74 -54.42 11.59
CA LYS A 8 -32.42 -54.11 12.19
C LYS A 8 -31.29 -54.14 11.15
N ALA A 9 -31.36 -55.06 10.18
CA ALA A 9 -30.38 -55.13 9.09
C ALA A 9 -30.50 -53.93 8.17
N ILE A 10 -31.71 -53.47 7.85
CA ILE A 10 -31.96 -52.24 7.08
C ILE A 10 -31.44 -51.03 7.84
N VAL A 11 -31.72 -50.92 9.14
CA VAL A 11 -31.22 -49.78 9.97
C VAL A 11 -29.70 -49.79 10.04
N SER A 12 -29.02 -50.93 10.19
CA SER A 12 -27.56 -51.02 10.22
C SER A 12 -26.94 -50.64 8.87
N THR A 13 -27.54 -51.04 7.75
CA THR A 13 -27.09 -50.67 6.41
C THR A 13 -27.27 -49.15 6.17
N TYR A 14 -28.37 -48.58 6.66
CA TYR A 14 -28.59 -47.13 6.59
C TYR A 14 -27.54 -46.35 7.39
N GLN A 15 -27.17 -46.81 8.60
CA GLN A 15 -26.11 -46.17 9.38
C GLN A 15 -24.77 -46.24 8.68
N VAL A 16 -24.42 -47.33 8.01
CA VAL A 16 -23.21 -47.45 7.20
C VAL A 16 -23.20 -46.40 6.04
N LEU A 17 -24.37 -46.17 5.43
CA LEU A 17 -24.50 -45.15 4.39
C LEU A 17 -24.26 -43.75 4.97
N LEU A 18 -24.89 -43.39 6.10
CA LEU A 18 -24.68 -42.10 6.76
C LEU A 18 -23.24 -41.90 7.17
N ASP A 19 -22.57 -42.90 7.71
CA ASP A 19 -21.16 -42.84 8.10
C ASP A 19 -20.25 -42.65 6.86
N ALA A 20 -20.55 -43.29 5.74
CA ALA A 20 -19.84 -43.13 4.48
C ALA A 20 -20.04 -41.73 3.88
N GLU A 21 -21.26 -41.20 3.92
CA GLU A 21 -21.55 -39.81 3.46
C GLU A 21 -20.80 -38.79 4.32
N ALA A 22 -20.79 -38.95 5.64
CA ALA A 22 -20.04 -38.09 6.54
C ALA A 22 -18.52 -38.14 6.28
N ALA A 23 -17.98 -39.35 6.10
CA ALA A 23 -16.58 -39.56 5.77
C ALA A 23 -16.21 -38.88 4.41
N TYR A 24 -17.10 -39.03 3.43
CA TYR A 24 -16.92 -38.41 2.12
C TYR A 24 -16.94 -36.84 2.19
N ALA A 25 -17.87 -36.31 2.99
CA ALA A 25 -17.91 -34.85 3.22
C ALA A 25 -16.59 -34.30 3.82
N VAL A 26 -16.03 -35.02 4.81
CA VAL A 26 -14.72 -34.64 5.39
C VAL A 26 -13.60 -34.71 4.35
N LEU A 27 -13.62 -35.70 3.44
CA LEU A 27 -12.62 -35.77 2.36
C LEU A 27 -12.73 -34.59 1.39
N LEU A 28 -13.95 -34.17 1.06
CA LEU A 28 -14.17 -32.97 0.22
C LEU A 28 -13.67 -31.70 0.92
N ASP A 29 -13.93 -31.56 2.22
CA ASP A 29 -13.44 -30.39 2.99
C ASP A 29 -11.92 -30.35 3.03
N LYS A 30 -11.27 -31.50 3.25
CA LYS A 30 -9.81 -31.59 3.20
C LYS A 30 -9.23 -31.28 1.81
N ALA A 31 -9.88 -31.79 0.75
CA ALA A 31 -9.44 -31.49 -0.62
C ALA A 31 -9.56 -29.99 -0.95
N ALA A 32 -10.61 -29.33 -0.47
CA ALA A 32 -10.76 -27.89 -0.63
C ALA A 32 -9.66 -27.10 0.11
N ALA A 33 -9.34 -27.51 1.35
CA ALA A 33 -8.24 -26.91 2.12
C ALA A 33 -6.88 -27.14 1.47
N GLU A 34 -6.61 -28.35 0.95
CA GLU A 34 -5.36 -28.68 0.25
C GLU A 34 -5.19 -27.82 -1.01
N ALA A 35 -6.27 -27.54 -1.74
CA ALA A 35 -6.22 -26.64 -2.89
C ALA A 35 -5.75 -25.22 -2.49
N VAL A 36 -6.20 -24.73 -1.34
CA VAL A 36 -5.74 -23.44 -0.79
C VAL A 36 -4.29 -23.52 -0.33
N ASP A 37 -3.89 -24.58 0.36
CA ASP A 37 -2.51 -24.80 0.78
C ASP A 37 -1.53 -24.81 -0.42
N ASN A 38 -1.95 -25.35 -1.57
CA ASN A 38 -1.17 -25.33 -2.80
C ASN A 38 -1.04 -23.91 -3.38
N LEU A 39 -2.09 -23.09 -3.31
CA LEU A 39 -2.01 -21.67 -3.72
C LEU A 39 -1.08 -20.90 -2.80
N ILE A 40 -1.12 -21.14 -1.50
CA ILE A 40 -0.22 -20.49 -0.52
C ILE A 40 1.23 -20.89 -0.80
N GLU A 41 1.51 -22.16 -1.09
CA GLU A 41 2.86 -22.62 -1.45
C GLU A 41 3.36 -21.98 -2.75
N ALA A 42 2.48 -21.76 -3.73
CA ALA A 42 2.78 -21.13 -4.99
C ALA A 42 3.10 -19.63 -4.87
N ILE A 43 2.86 -18.98 -3.73
CA ILE A 43 3.29 -17.60 -3.47
C ILE A 43 4.81 -17.50 -3.62
N GLY A 44 5.55 -18.46 -3.05
CA GLY A 44 7.01 -18.47 -3.09
C GLY A 44 7.63 -17.30 -2.33
N GLU A 45 8.77 -16.79 -2.82
CA GLU A 45 9.41 -15.59 -2.28
C GLU A 45 8.57 -14.34 -2.56
N VAL A 46 8.37 -13.51 -1.52
CA VAL A 46 7.55 -12.31 -1.62
C VAL A 46 8.39 -11.12 -2.01
N GLU A 47 8.09 -10.54 -3.17
CA GLU A 47 8.69 -9.32 -3.68
C GLU A 47 7.62 -8.24 -3.88
N TYR A 48 8.03 -6.98 -3.92
CA TYR A 48 7.11 -5.87 -4.23
C TYR A 48 6.88 -5.79 -5.75
N THR A 49 6.12 -6.75 -6.27
CA THR A 49 5.73 -6.85 -7.67
C THR A 49 4.22 -7.10 -7.79
N THR A 50 3.65 -6.73 -8.94
CA THR A 50 2.24 -7.02 -9.23
C THR A 50 1.96 -8.52 -9.28
N GLU A 51 2.93 -9.32 -9.68
CA GLU A 51 2.82 -10.77 -9.75
C GLU A 51 2.77 -11.41 -8.36
N SER A 52 3.67 -10.99 -7.45
CA SER A 52 3.65 -11.44 -6.05
C SER A 52 2.33 -11.06 -5.37
N LYS A 53 1.87 -9.83 -5.58
CA LYS A 53 0.56 -9.38 -5.09
C LYS A 53 -0.59 -10.25 -5.59
N ALA A 54 -0.61 -10.56 -6.89
CA ALA A 54 -1.66 -11.37 -7.48
C ALA A 54 -1.71 -12.79 -6.89
N ARG A 55 -0.57 -13.42 -6.62
CA ARG A 55 -0.50 -14.75 -5.99
C ARG A 55 -1.04 -14.71 -4.56
N ILE A 56 -0.64 -13.70 -3.78
CA ILE A 56 -1.13 -13.49 -2.42
C ILE A 56 -2.65 -13.29 -2.41
N ASP A 57 -3.17 -12.40 -3.28
CA ASP A 57 -4.60 -12.11 -3.38
C ASP A 57 -5.41 -13.33 -3.81
N ALA A 58 -4.88 -14.15 -4.73
CA ALA A 58 -5.52 -15.38 -5.15
C ALA A 58 -5.63 -16.39 -4.01
N ALA A 59 -4.55 -16.59 -3.24
CA ALA A 59 -4.54 -17.46 -2.08
C ALA A 59 -5.51 -16.95 -0.98
N ARG A 60 -5.52 -15.64 -0.71
CA ARG A 60 -6.45 -15.00 0.24
C ARG A 60 -7.90 -15.19 -0.20
N THR A 61 -8.22 -14.91 -1.46
CA THR A 61 -9.56 -15.08 -2.01
C THR A 61 -10.05 -16.52 -1.89
N ALA A 62 -9.19 -17.49 -2.21
CA ALA A 62 -9.50 -18.89 -2.09
C ALA A 62 -9.72 -19.31 -0.63
N TYR A 63 -8.89 -18.82 0.31
CA TYR A 63 -9.07 -19.07 1.74
C TYR A 63 -10.38 -18.49 2.28
N ASP A 64 -10.71 -17.25 1.89
CA ASP A 64 -11.92 -16.57 2.36
C ASP A 64 -13.20 -17.21 1.83
N ALA A 65 -13.14 -17.92 0.69
CA ALA A 65 -14.24 -18.67 0.12
C ALA A 65 -14.52 -20.00 0.83
N LEU A 66 -13.61 -20.48 1.68
CA LEU A 66 -13.79 -21.72 2.45
C LEU A 66 -14.84 -21.55 3.55
N THR A 67 -15.56 -22.65 3.84
CA THR A 67 -16.37 -22.75 5.06
C THR A 67 -15.49 -22.80 6.30
N GLU A 68 -16.03 -22.53 7.49
CA GLU A 68 -15.26 -22.62 8.74
C GLU A 68 -14.73 -24.04 9.00
N ALA A 69 -15.47 -25.07 8.59
CA ALA A 69 -15.00 -26.46 8.68
C ALA A 69 -13.77 -26.69 7.79
N GLN A 70 -13.80 -26.21 6.55
CA GLN A 70 -12.69 -26.30 5.59
C GLN A 70 -11.47 -25.50 6.02
N LYS A 71 -11.65 -24.28 6.56
CA LYS A 71 -10.57 -23.47 7.11
C LYS A 71 -9.81 -24.19 8.22
N GLY A 72 -10.50 -25.01 9.01
CA GLY A 72 -9.87 -25.82 10.06
C GLY A 72 -8.89 -26.88 9.54
N TYR A 73 -8.94 -27.21 8.24
CA TYR A 73 -8.01 -28.14 7.61
C TYR A 73 -6.87 -27.45 6.86
N VAL A 74 -6.89 -26.12 6.69
CA VAL A 74 -5.78 -25.36 6.03
C VAL A 74 -4.56 -25.38 6.94
N ALA A 75 -3.47 -25.96 6.47
CA ALA A 75 -2.24 -26.10 7.25
C ALA A 75 -1.30 -24.90 7.13
N LYS A 76 -1.40 -24.11 6.04
CA LYS A 76 -0.45 -23.04 5.68
C LYS A 76 -0.97 -21.64 5.92
N TYR A 77 -2.02 -21.46 6.72
CA TYR A 77 -2.60 -20.13 6.96
C TYR A 77 -1.58 -19.11 7.49
N ASP A 78 -0.71 -19.51 8.41
CA ASP A 78 0.33 -18.63 8.96
C ASP A 78 1.33 -18.17 7.88
N THR A 79 1.59 -19.02 6.89
CA THR A 79 2.44 -18.65 5.74
C THR A 79 1.76 -17.58 4.88
N LEU A 80 0.45 -17.69 4.65
CA LEU A 80 -0.32 -16.66 3.94
C LEU A 80 -0.29 -15.33 4.69
N ALA A 81 -0.55 -15.35 6.00
CA ALA A 81 -0.52 -14.17 6.84
C ALA A 81 0.88 -13.51 6.86
N ALA A 82 1.93 -14.32 6.91
CA ALA A 82 3.31 -13.83 6.83
C ALA A 82 3.64 -13.22 5.47
N ALA A 83 3.16 -13.81 4.37
CA ALA A 83 3.35 -13.29 3.02
C ALA A 83 2.65 -11.94 2.84
N GLU A 84 1.43 -11.79 3.31
CA GLU A 84 0.67 -10.53 3.32
C GLU A 84 1.40 -9.43 4.09
N ASN A 85 1.87 -9.75 5.29
CA ASN A 85 2.62 -8.80 6.11
C ASN A 85 3.95 -8.40 5.44
N THR A 86 4.67 -9.36 4.86
CA THR A 86 5.92 -9.09 4.15
C THR A 86 5.67 -8.16 2.96
N TYR A 87 4.62 -8.42 2.17
CA TYR A 87 4.26 -7.56 1.05
C TYR A 87 3.89 -6.14 1.50
N ALA A 88 3.13 -5.99 2.59
CA ALA A 88 2.78 -4.69 3.15
C ALA A 88 4.03 -3.90 3.58
N VAL A 89 4.99 -4.54 4.25
CA VAL A 89 6.26 -3.91 4.64
C VAL A 89 7.08 -3.47 3.41
N LEU A 90 7.10 -4.29 2.35
CA LEU A 90 7.78 -3.93 1.11
C LEU A 90 7.09 -2.76 0.40
N ALA A 91 5.75 -2.72 0.40
CA ALA A 91 4.97 -1.61 -0.15
C ALA A 91 5.24 -0.30 0.62
N ASP A 92 5.29 -0.36 1.96
CA ASP A 92 5.60 0.81 2.79
C ASP A 92 7.02 1.34 2.51
N LYS A 93 8.00 0.46 2.38
CA LYS A 93 9.37 0.84 2.01
C LYS A 93 9.43 1.46 0.62
N ALA A 94 8.69 0.92 -0.35
CA ALA A 94 8.65 1.47 -1.70
C ALA A 94 8.00 2.86 -1.73
N ALA A 95 6.93 3.07 -0.96
CA ALA A 95 6.27 4.37 -0.83
C ALA A 95 7.22 5.42 -0.21
N ALA A 96 7.90 5.08 0.89
CA ALA A 96 8.88 5.95 1.52
C ALA A 96 10.06 6.27 0.59
N LYS A 97 10.56 5.26 -0.15
CA LYS A 97 11.65 5.42 -1.11
C LYS A 97 11.27 6.34 -2.27
N ALA A 98 10.06 6.24 -2.79
CA ALA A 98 9.59 7.14 -3.84
C ALA A 98 9.61 8.61 -3.39
N VAL A 99 9.21 8.88 -2.15
CA VAL A 99 9.26 10.24 -1.57
C VAL A 99 10.71 10.67 -1.30
N GLU A 100 11.55 9.79 -0.78
CA GLU A 100 12.99 10.05 -0.62
C GLU A 100 13.63 10.47 -1.95
N ASP A 101 13.30 9.78 -3.05
CA ASP A 101 13.84 10.08 -4.37
C ASP A 101 13.33 11.43 -4.91
N MET A 102 12.04 11.75 -4.68
CA MET A 102 11.51 13.07 -5.02
C MET A 102 12.25 14.19 -4.27
N ILE A 103 12.51 14.03 -2.98
CA ILE A 103 13.25 15.00 -2.17
C ILE A 103 14.71 15.06 -2.61
N ALA A 104 15.32 13.93 -2.95
CA ALA A 104 16.70 13.88 -3.43
C ALA A 104 16.88 14.66 -4.73
N ALA A 105 15.87 14.63 -5.61
CA ALA A 105 15.86 15.34 -6.89
C ALA A 105 15.74 16.89 -6.75
N ILE A 106 15.31 17.41 -5.60
CA ILE A 106 15.30 18.86 -5.33
C ILE A 106 16.75 19.38 -5.33
N PRO A 107 17.06 20.49 -6.03
CA PRO A 107 18.39 21.10 -5.98
C PRO A 107 18.84 21.43 -4.55
N ASN A 108 20.15 21.63 -4.37
CA ASN A 108 20.65 22.11 -3.10
C ASN A 108 20.18 23.55 -2.84
N GLU A 109 20.12 23.95 -1.58
CA GLU A 109 19.58 25.24 -1.14
C GLU A 109 20.15 26.45 -1.89
N ASN A 110 21.47 26.44 -2.21
CA ASN A 110 22.15 27.48 -2.93
C ASN A 110 21.86 27.53 -4.46
N GLU A 111 21.30 26.44 -5.00
CA GLU A 111 20.99 26.28 -6.42
C GLU A 111 19.49 26.44 -6.70
N LEU A 112 18.67 26.54 -5.62
CA LEU A 112 17.23 26.66 -5.71
C LEU A 112 16.82 27.99 -6.38
N THR A 113 15.83 27.85 -7.26
CA THR A 113 15.17 28.94 -7.97
C THR A 113 13.66 28.91 -7.77
N LEU A 114 12.93 29.89 -8.24
CA LEU A 114 11.47 29.88 -8.22
C LEU A 114 10.86 28.79 -9.12
N ASP A 115 11.59 28.33 -10.12
CA ASP A 115 11.14 27.28 -11.04
C ASP A 115 11.03 25.92 -10.35
N ASP A 116 11.71 25.72 -9.22
CA ASP A 116 11.70 24.48 -8.44
C ASP A 116 10.46 24.33 -7.55
N GLU A 117 9.60 25.36 -7.47
CA GLU A 117 8.41 25.36 -6.64
C GLU A 117 7.51 24.14 -6.85
N ALA A 118 7.27 23.78 -8.10
CA ALA A 118 6.41 22.64 -8.43
C ALA A 118 6.95 21.31 -7.86
N GLY A 119 8.27 21.10 -7.97
CA GLY A 119 8.94 19.91 -7.45
C GLY A 119 8.88 19.84 -5.91
N ILE A 120 9.15 20.96 -5.25
CA ILE A 120 9.09 21.07 -3.78
C ILE A 120 7.67 20.80 -3.28
N THR A 121 6.66 21.43 -3.91
CA THR A 121 5.25 21.25 -3.56
C THR A 121 4.79 19.81 -3.75
N ALA A 122 5.19 19.18 -4.87
CA ALA A 122 4.88 17.77 -5.14
C ALA A 122 5.51 16.83 -4.11
N ALA A 123 6.79 17.04 -3.75
CA ALA A 123 7.48 16.27 -2.73
C ALA A 123 6.81 16.42 -1.36
N ARG A 124 6.39 17.64 -0.96
CA ARG A 124 5.67 17.87 0.30
C ARG A 124 4.30 17.20 0.31
N ALA A 125 3.57 17.26 -0.79
CA ALA A 125 2.28 16.58 -0.91
C ALA A 125 2.44 15.05 -0.81
N ALA A 126 3.43 14.48 -1.48
CA ALA A 126 3.75 13.06 -1.42
C ALA A 126 4.17 12.64 -0.01
N TYR A 127 5.04 13.41 0.67
CA TYR A 127 5.42 13.17 2.06
C TYR A 127 4.20 13.25 3.01
N GLY A 128 3.31 14.23 2.78
CA GLY A 128 2.09 14.39 3.58
C GLY A 128 1.12 13.21 3.46
N ALA A 129 1.11 12.53 2.32
CA ALA A 129 0.27 11.36 2.06
C ALA A 129 0.79 10.06 2.72
N LEU A 130 2.04 10.03 3.19
CA LEU A 130 2.62 8.88 3.89
C LEU A 130 1.99 8.70 5.28
N THR A 131 1.89 7.44 5.71
CA THR A 131 1.59 7.11 7.12
C THR A 131 2.75 7.53 8.03
N GLU A 132 2.53 7.66 9.33
CA GLU A 132 3.59 7.99 10.28
C GLU A 132 4.75 6.98 10.29
N ALA A 133 4.43 5.69 10.09
CA ALA A 133 5.44 4.64 9.97
C ALA A 133 6.30 4.82 8.71
N GLN A 134 5.70 5.14 7.57
CA GLN A 134 6.39 5.41 6.32
C GLN A 134 7.24 6.68 6.39
N LYS A 135 6.72 7.76 7.02
CA LYS A 135 7.47 9.02 7.25
C LYS A 135 8.73 8.79 8.04
N GLY A 136 8.69 7.92 9.05
CA GLY A 136 9.87 7.52 9.84
C GLY A 136 10.95 6.83 9.00
N SER A 137 10.62 6.37 7.80
CA SER A 137 11.55 5.71 6.87
C SER A 137 12.09 6.66 5.78
N VAL A 138 11.75 7.97 5.80
CA VAL A 138 12.25 8.99 4.87
C VAL A 138 13.38 9.78 5.55
N PRO A 139 14.67 9.50 5.25
CA PRO A 139 15.80 10.06 6.01
C PRO A 139 16.10 11.51 5.66
N ASN A 140 15.62 12.00 4.52
CA ASN A 140 15.98 13.31 3.96
C ASN A 140 14.87 14.38 4.06
N GLU A 141 13.90 14.22 4.96
CA GLU A 141 12.82 15.18 5.20
C GLU A 141 13.36 16.58 5.54
N ALA A 142 14.46 16.68 6.28
CA ALA A 142 15.08 17.96 6.61
C ALA A 142 15.49 18.77 5.36
N LYS A 143 15.93 18.11 4.27
CA LYS A 143 16.22 18.76 2.99
C LYS A 143 14.96 19.39 2.38
N LEU A 144 13.82 18.71 2.49
CA LEU A 144 12.55 19.24 1.99
C LEU A 144 12.11 20.48 2.77
N SER A 145 12.22 20.45 4.10
CA SER A 145 11.90 21.60 4.95
C SER A 145 12.84 22.79 4.70
N ALA A 146 14.12 22.55 4.49
CA ALA A 146 15.08 23.62 4.11
C ALA A 146 14.76 24.20 2.74
N ALA A 147 14.42 23.36 1.76
CA ALA A 147 14.04 23.83 0.42
C ALA A 147 12.76 24.69 0.44
N GLU A 148 11.77 24.35 1.25
CA GLU A 148 10.55 25.14 1.44
C GLU A 148 10.86 26.51 2.05
N ALA A 149 11.70 26.56 3.07
CA ALA A 149 12.13 27.82 3.69
C ALA A 149 12.86 28.71 2.67
N ARG A 150 13.79 28.12 1.90
CA ARG A 150 14.52 28.86 0.87
C ARG A 150 13.61 29.38 -0.25
N LEU A 151 12.65 28.57 -0.68
CA LEU A 151 11.66 29.00 -1.67
C LEU A 151 10.83 30.19 -1.17
N ALA A 152 10.44 30.20 0.09
CA ALA A 152 9.71 31.31 0.70
C ALA A 152 10.55 32.60 0.71
N GLU A 153 11.86 32.52 1.02
CA GLU A 153 12.77 33.65 0.93
C GLU A 153 12.88 34.19 -0.50
N LEU A 154 13.04 33.31 -1.49
CA LEU A 154 13.13 33.71 -2.90
C LEU A 154 11.86 34.41 -3.38
N LYS A 155 10.68 33.93 -2.98
CA LYS A 155 9.41 34.59 -3.27
C LYS A 155 9.31 35.98 -2.66
N ALA A 156 9.66 36.11 -1.37
CA ALA A 156 9.66 37.40 -0.70
C ALA A 156 10.62 38.40 -1.37
N LEU A 157 11.79 37.92 -1.82
CA LEU A 157 12.74 38.75 -2.55
C LEU A 157 12.18 39.21 -3.91
N ALA A 158 11.59 38.31 -4.67
CA ALA A 158 10.98 38.63 -5.96
C ALA A 158 9.82 39.62 -5.84
N GLU A 159 8.96 39.44 -4.82
CA GLU A 159 7.88 40.39 -4.52
C GLU A 159 8.40 41.78 -4.18
N LYS A 160 9.49 41.85 -3.38
CA LYS A 160 10.12 43.12 -3.05
C LYS A 160 10.73 43.78 -4.28
N GLU A 161 11.47 43.06 -5.10
CA GLU A 161 12.06 43.61 -6.35
C GLU A 161 10.98 44.11 -7.31
N GLU A 162 9.85 43.41 -7.41
CA GLU A 162 8.73 43.87 -8.23
C GLU A 162 8.07 45.13 -7.67
N ALA A 163 7.93 45.21 -6.34
CA ALA A 163 7.41 46.43 -5.69
C ALA A 163 8.36 47.64 -5.90
N ASP A 164 9.66 47.42 -5.72
CA ASP A 164 10.69 48.48 -5.94
C ASP A 164 10.70 48.93 -7.41
N ARG A 165 10.58 48.00 -8.35
CA ARG A 165 10.47 48.29 -9.78
C ARG A 165 9.25 49.16 -10.11
N LYS A 166 8.08 48.80 -9.55
CA LYS A 166 6.82 49.56 -9.73
C LYS A 166 6.93 50.96 -9.14
N ALA A 167 7.54 51.09 -7.97
CA ALA A 167 7.78 52.40 -7.33
C ALA A 167 8.70 53.28 -8.19
N ALA A 168 9.79 52.71 -8.70
CA ALA A 168 10.71 53.43 -9.60
C ALA A 168 10.01 53.85 -10.90
N GLN A 169 9.18 52.98 -11.49
CA GLN A 169 8.41 53.32 -12.69
C GLN A 169 7.42 54.48 -12.42
N SER A 170 6.72 54.45 -11.27
CA SER A 170 5.80 55.52 -10.88
C SER A 170 6.50 56.87 -10.75
N VAL A 171 7.70 56.90 -10.16
CA VAL A 171 8.51 58.13 -10.09
C VAL A 171 8.93 58.62 -11.50
N THR A 172 9.35 57.72 -12.38
CA THR A 172 9.70 58.05 -13.75
C THR A 172 8.51 58.65 -14.51
N ASP A 173 7.31 58.06 -14.35
CA ASP A 173 6.09 58.54 -15.00
C ASP A 173 5.72 59.96 -14.49
N LEU A 174 5.89 60.23 -13.20
CA LEU A 174 5.68 61.55 -12.61
C LEU A 174 6.67 62.59 -13.19
N ILE A 175 7.94 62.23 -13.30
CA ILE A 175 8.96 63.12 -13.89
C ILE A 175 8.62 63.46 -15.36
N ASN A 176 8.21 62.45 -16.14
CA ASN A 176 7.84 62.61 -17.52
C ASN A 176 6.58 63.49 -17.75
N ALA A 177 5.71 63.52 -16.73
CA ALA A 177 4.49 64.31 -16.75
C ALA A 177 4.72 65.81 -16.38
N LEU A 178 5.92 66.21 -15.98
CA LEU A 178 6.21 67.59 -15.68
C LEU A 178 6.22 68.49 -16.99
N PRO A 179 5.60 69.68 -17.00
CA PRO A 179 5.63 70.56 -18.13
C PRO A 179 7.05 71.07 -18.38
N ASN A 180 7.46 71.06 -19.64
CA ASN A 180 8.74 71.68 -20.11
C ASN A 180 8.72 73.19 -19.98
#